data_945dd47ecea3b5ac908825f220903961
#
_entry.id   945dd47ecea3b5ac908825f220903961
#
_cell.length_a   1.000
_cell.length_b   1.000
_cell.length_c   1.000
_cell.angle_alpha   90.00
_cell.angle_beta   90.00
_cell.angle_gamma   90.00
#
_symmetry.space_group_name_H-M   'P 1'
#
loop_
_entity.id
_entity.type
_entity.pdbx_description
1 polymer ?
#
loop_
_entity_poly.entity_id
_entity_poly.type
_entity_poly.pdbx_seq_one_letter_code
_entity_poly.pdbx_strand_id
1 'polypeptide(L)'
;MERKVNVIEDLNGKKTVFIHDILFKGKRAVNWDEVEKYLRQYVGEFYEIEDCNKMIYIGSDLPDEYTHSNYTRILKGANAKAKANAAQGLPELLKIATNEVCEDNRKEKHSKDAKYGWYSYDSRFALPVFSDDGEIERYNVFNVAMLVRHTSSVFMYVVLQIMSIAE
;
A
#
# COMPACT_ATOMS: atom_id res chain seq x y z
N MET A 1 -13.40 13.66 0.56
CA MET A 1 -13.72 12.72 1.65
C MET A 1 -12.58 12.69 2.65
N GLU A 2 -12.89 12.94 3.90
CA GLU A 2 -11.88 12.90 4.96
C GLU A 2 -11.48 11.45 5.26
N ARG A 3 -10.17 11.17 5.26
CA ARG A 3 -9.67 9.85 5.57
C ARG A 3 -9.45 9.71 7.09
N LYS A 4 -9.89 8.61 7.66
CA LYS A 4 -9.74 8.32 9.08
C LYS A 4 -8.46 7.51 9.31
N VAL A 5 -7.32 8.17 9.13
CA VAL A 5 -6.00 7.53 9.14
C VAL A 5 -5.04 8.40 9.94
N ASN A 6 -4.22 7.76 10.78
CA ASN A 6 -3.13 8.44 11.45
C ASN A 6 -1.93 7.51 11.65
N VAL A 7 -0.77 8.10 11.87
CA VAL A 7 0.47 7.34 12.13
C VAL A 7 0.77 7.38 13.60
N ILE A 8 1.07 6.22 14.18
CA ILE A 8 1.46 6.08 15.58
C ILE A 8 2.87 5.50 15.63
N GLU A 9 3.74 6.14 16.40
CA GLU A 9 5.12 5.70 16.64
C GLU A 9 5.21 5.06 18.03
N ASP A 10 5.78 3.85 18.10
CA ASP A 10 5.97 3.18 19.39
C ASP A 10 7.25 3.65 20.10
N LEU A 11 7.51 3.09 21.29
CA LEU A 11 8.66 3.47 22.10
C LEU A 11 10.00 3.14 21.44
N ASN A 12 10.01 2.22 20.48
CA ASN A 12 11.20 1.83 19.74
C ASN A 12 11.38 2.62 18.44
N GLY A 13 10.52 3.60 18.19
CA GLY A 13 10.56 4.40 16.97
C GLY A 13 9.89 3.75 15.76
N LYS A 14 9.25 2.60 15.93
CA LYS A 14 8.58 1.90 14.85
C LYS A 14 7.20 2.51 14.61
N LYS A 15 6.92 2.84 13.36
CA LYS A 15 5.69 3.51 12.96
C LYS A 15 4.69 2.54 12.36
N THR A 16 3.41 2.78 12.62
CA THR A 16 2.28 2.03 12.08
C THR A 16 1.21 2.99 11.60
N VAL A 17 0.68 2.74 10.42
CA VAL A 17 -0.47 3.50 9.89
C VAL A 17 -1.74 2.89 10.46
N PHE A 18 -2.46 3.64 11.29
CA PHE A 18 -3.74 3.20 11.85
C PHE A 18 -4.87 3.69 10.94
N ILE A 19 -5.61 2.75 10.40
CA ILE A 19 -6.80 2.99 9.59
C ILE A 19 -8.00 2.69 10.48
N HIS A 20 -8.84 3.68 10.74
CA HIS A 20 -9.88 3.58 11.78
C HIS A 20 -11.23 3.14 11.24
N ASP A 21 -11.31 2.78 9.97
CA ASP A 21 -12.56 2.34 9.37
C ASP A 21 -12.32 1.22 8.36
N ILE A 22 -13.33 0.39 8.16
CA ILE A 22 -13.35 -0.64 7.13
C ILE A 22 -14.26 -0.13 6.02
N LEU A 23 -13.68 0.45 5.00
CA LEU A 23 -14.42 1.01 3.87
C LEU A 23 -14.88 -0.08 2.90
N PHE A 24 -14.02 -1.08 2.67
CA PHE A 24 -14.28 -2.19 1.74
C PHE A 24 -14.64 -3.44 2.54
N LYS A 25 -15.94 -3.69 2.68
CA LYS A 25 -16.47 -4.68 3.64
C LYS A 25 -16.71 -6.07 3.09
N GLY A 26 -16.48 -6.33 1.82
CA GLY A 26 -16.84 -7.58 1.16
C GLY A 26 -16.87 -8.82 2.07
N LYS A 27 -18.01 -9.52 2.13
CA LYS A 27 -18.18 -10.67 3.02
C LYS A 27 -17.47 -11.94 2.51
N ARG A 28 -17.51 -12.18 1.21
CA ARG A 28 -16.90 -13.35 0.57
C ARG A 28 -15.77 -12.96 -0.37
N ALA A 29 -15.90 -11.85 -1.03
CA ALA A 29 -14.93 -11.34 -1.97
C ALA A 29 -14.93 -9.82 -1.93
N VAL A 30 -13.75 -9.24 -2.13
CA VAL A 30 -13.60 -7.79 -2.24
C VAL A 30 -14.08 -7.35 -3.62
N ASN A 31 -14.81 -6.25 -3.67
CA ASN A 31 -15.12 -5.59 -4.94
C ASN A 31 -13.94 -4.71 -5.32
N TRP A 32 -13.03 -5.28 -6.11
CA TRP A 32 -11.79 -4.61 -6.50
C TRP A 32 -12.04 -3.38 -7.41
N ASP A 33 -13.16 -3.33 -8.11
CA ASP A 33 -13.50 -2.16 -8.92
C ASP A 33 -13.77 -0.92 -8.05
N GLU A 34 -14.35 -1.11 -6.88
CA GLU A 34 -14.54 -0.03 -5.90
C GLU A 34 -13.19 0.45 -5.35
N VAL A 35 -12.28 -0.47 -5.08
CA VAL A 35 -10.93 -0.13 -4.61
C VAL A 35 -10.16 0.63 -5.68
N GLU A 36 -10.24 0.19 -6.93
CA GLU A 36 -9.63 0.87 -8.07
C GLU A 36 -10.13 2.31 -8.18
N LYS A 37 -11.43 2.49 -8.10
CA LYS A 37 -12.05 3.82 -8.16
C LYS A 37 -11.56 4.71 -7.01
N TYR A 38 -11.47 4.15 -5.81
CA TYR A 38 -10.95 4.88 -4.65
C TYR A 38 -9.51 5.34 -4.84
N LEU A 39 -8.66 4.46 -5.37
CA LEU A 39 -7.24 4.75 -5.57
C LEU A 39 -6.98 5.85 -6.59
N ARG A 40 -7.92 6.12 -7.49
CA ARG A 40 -7.76 7.17 -8.49
C ARG A 40 -7.56 8.56 -7.89
N GLN A 41 -8.02 8.80 -6.68
CA GLN A 41 -7.82 10.08 -6.01
C GLN A 41 -6.35 10.42 -5.78
N TYR A 42 -5.49 9.41 -5.72
CA TYR A 42 -4.05 9.60 -5.49
C TYR A 42 -3.25 9.81 -6.78
N VAL A 43 -3.82 9.48 -7.93
CA VAL A 43 -3.11 9.59 -9.22
C VAL A 43 -2.72 11.05 -9.47
N GLY A 44 -1.44 11.24 -9.83
CA GLY A 44 -0.87 12.57 -10.06
C GLY A 44 -0.26 13.20 -8.82
N GLU A 45 -0.40 12.59 -7.66
CA GLU A 45 0.17 13.10 -6.42
C GLU A 45 1.59 12.59 -6.19
N PHE A 46 2.36 13.35 -5.39
CA PHE A 46 3.69 12.97 -4.95
C PHE A 46 3.69 12.76 -3.45
N TYR A 47 4.36 11.71 -2.99
CA TYR A 47 4.50 11.43 -1.56
C TYR A 47 5.97 11.16 -1.24
N GLU A 48 6.45 11.70 -0.12
CA GLU A 48 7.83 11.51 0.31
C GLU A 48 7.96 10.27 1.20
N ILE A 49 8.97 9.43 0.90
CA ILE A 49 9.43 8.41 1.82
C ILE A 49 10.46 9.10 2.72
N GLU A 50 10.09 9.37 3.97
CA GLU A 50 10.92 10.15 4.88
C GLU A 50 12.28 9.51 5.20
N ASP A 51 12.30 8.19 5.33
CA ASP A 51 13.50 7.43 5.69
C ASP A 51 14.65 7.62 4.69
N CYS A 52 14.36 7.76 3.42
CA CYS A 52 15.37 7.93 2.38
C CYS A 52 15.25 9.22 1.58
N ASN A 53 14.32 10.09 1.94
CA ASN A 53 14.07 11.39 1.30
C ASN A 53 13.79 11.28 -0.20
N LYS A 54 13.04 10.25 -0.62
CA LYS A 54 12.68 10.06 -2.02
C LYS A 54 11.22 10.43 -2.25
N MET A 55 10.99 11.15 -3.34
CA MET A 55 9.63 11.51 -3.77
C MET A 55 9.08 10.44 -4.70
N ILE A 56 7.89 9.96 -4.38
CA ILE A 56 7.21 8.90 -5.14
C ILE A 56 6.02 9.51 -5.85
N TYR A 57 5.98 9.33 -7.16
CA TYR A 57 4.85 9.77 -7.99
C TYR A 57 3.86 8.64 -8.18
N ILE A 58 2.57 8.94 -8.00
CA ILE A 58 1.49 7.96 -8.22
C ILE A 58 1.04 8.05 -9.66
N GLY A 59 1.42 7.06 -10.47
CA GLY A 59 1.04 6.99 -11.87
C GLY A 59 -0.38 6.51 -12.11
N SER A 60 -0.87 6.73 -13.32
CA SER A 60 -2.24 6.38 -13.71
C SER A 60 -2.51 4.88 -13.75
N ASP A 61 -1.48 4.06 -13.84
CA ASP A 61 -1.61 2.60 -13.87
C ASP A 61 -1.64 1.96 -12.47
N LEU A 62 -1.35 2.71 -11.41
CA LEU A 62 -1.38 2.17 -10.06
C LEU A 62 -2.73 1.58 -9.66
N PRO A 63 -3.88 2.24 -9.88
CA PRO A 63 -5.16 1.67 -9.46
C PRO A 63 -5.43 0.30 -10.06
N ASP A 64 -5.19 0.11 -11.34
CA ASP A 64 -5.38 -1.18 -12.01
C ASP A 64 -4.39 -2.23 -11.50
N GLU A 65 -3.11 -1.91 -11.41
CA GLU A 65 -2.10 -2.84 -10.94
C GLU A 65 -2.32 -3.27 -9.48
N TYR A 66 -2.75 -2.35 -8.65
CA TYR A 66 -3.06 -2.66 -7.26
C TYR A 66 -4.21 -3.66 -7.14
N THR A 67 -5.25 -3.50 -7.94
CA THR A 67 -6.51 -4.23 -7.80
C THR A 67 -6.64 -5.46 -8.69
N HIS A 68 -5.95 -5.49 -9.83
CA HIS A 68 -6.11 -6.55 -10.84
C HIS A 68 -4.83 -7.31 -11.16
N SER A 69 -3.78 -7.16 -10.36
CA SER A 69 -2.53 -7.91 -10.54
C SER A 69 -2.73 -9.39 -10.18
N ASN A 70 -1.80 -10.23 -10.62
CA ASN A 70 -1.79 -11.64 -10.27
C ASN A 70 -1.73 -11.84 -8.74
N TYR A 71 -0.99 -11.00 -8.03
CA TYR A 71 -0.92 -11.06 -6.57
C TYR A 71 -2.27 -10.80 -5.92
N THR A 72 -3.02 -9.84 -6.45
CA THR A 72 -4.35 -9.53 -5.93
C THR A 72 -5.34 -10.65 -6.20
N ARG A 73 -5.28 -11.25 -7.38
CA ARG A 73 -6.19 -12.33 -7.76
C ARG A 73 -6.10 -13.56 -6.86
N ILE A 74 -4.93 -13.84 -6.32
CA ILE A 74 -4.75 -15.03 -5.45
C ILE A 74 -5.07 -14.73 -3.98
N LEU A 75 -5.23 -13.47 -3.60
CA LEU A 75 -5.57 -13.11 -2.23
C LEU A 75 -7.02 -13.49 -1.91
N LYS A 76 -7.20 -14.04 -0.71
CA LYS A 76 -8.53 -14.46 -0.22
C LYS A 76 -8.69 -14.08 1.25
N GLY A 77 -9.94 -13.98 1.68
CA GLY A 77 -10.29 -13.78 3.09
C GLY A 77 -9.70 -12.50 3.68
N ALA A 78 -9.11 -12.64 4.86
CA ALA A 78 -8.58 -11.52 5.63
C ALA A 78 -7.48 -10.74 4.89
N ASN A 79 -6.64 -11.43 4.13
CA ASN A 79 -5.55 -10.78 3.39
C ASN A 79 -6.08 -9.92 2.23
N ALA A 80 -7.10 -10.41 1.52
CA ALA A 80 -7.73 -9.62 0.45
C ALA A 80 -8.38 -8.36 1.03
N LYS A 81 -9.13 -8.52 2.12
CA LYS A 81 -9.78 -7.42 2.81
C LYS A 81 -8.75 -6.41 3.35
N ALA A 82 -7.64 -6.91 3.88
CA ALA A 82 -6.57 -6.05 4.38
C ALA A 82 -5.95 -5.23 3.25
N LYS A 83 -5.63 -5.85 2.12
CA LYS A 83 -5.08 -5.12 0.97
C LYS A 83 -6.06 -4.07 0.45
N ALA A 84 -7.34 -4.41 0.36
CA ALA A 84 -8.35 -3.46 -0.09
C ALA A 84 -8.40 -2.23 0.82
N ASN A 85 -8.42 -2.44 2.13
CA ASN A 85 -8.52 -1.35 3.09
C ASN A 85 -7.20 -0.59 3.30
N ALA A 86 -6.05 -1.19 2.99
CA ALA A 86 -4.77 -0.51 3.01
C ALA A 86 -4.74 0.67 2.04
N ALA A 87 -5.56 0.64 0.98
CA ALA A 87 -5.70 1.76 0.05
C ALA A 87 -6.05 3.07 0.75
N GLN A 88 -6.77 3.01 1.86
CA GLN A 88 -7.13 4.20 2.62
C GLN A 88 -5.93 4.92 3.22
N GLY A 89 -4.85 4.20 3.47
CA GLY A 89 -3.63 4.73 4.07
C GLY A 89 -2.43 4.76 3.14
N LEU A 90 -2.62 4.70 1.83
CA LEU A 90 -1.51 4.65 0.87
C LEU A 90 -0.50 5.79 1.06
N PRO A 91 -0.89 7.06 1.18
CA PRO A 91 0.08 8.13 1.39
C PRO A 91 0.92 7.94 2.66
N GLU A 92 0.27 7.56 3.75
CA GLU A 92 0.94 7.35 5.03
C GLU A 92 1.84 6.11 5.01
N LEU A 93 1.43 5.05 4.31
CA LEU A 93 2.26 3.86 4.13
C LEU A 93 3.57 4.18 3.41
N LEU A 94 3.52 5.04 2.40
CA LEU A 94 4.72 5.52 1.72
C LEU A 94 5.57 6.39 2.65
N LYS A 95 4.95 7.28 3.38
CA LYS A 95 5.65 8.21 4.27
C LYS A 95 6.51 7.48 5.30
N ILE A 96 5.99 6.42 5.90
CA ILE A 96 6.68 5.67 6.96
C ILE A 96 7.54 4.50 6.46
N ALA A 97 7.56 4.24 5.16
CA ALA A 97 8.27 3.11 4.57
C ALA A 97 9.76 3.12 4.93
N THR A 98 10.31 1.94 5.20
CA THR A 98 11.71 1.77 5.63
C THR A 98 12.36 0.61 4.87
N ASN A 99 13.64 0.36 5.16
CA ASN A 99 14.39 -0.78 4.62
C ASN A 99 14.44 -0.81 3.10
N GLU A 100 14.83 0.30 2.49
CA GLU A 100 14.98 0.36 1.03
C GLU A 100 15.96 -0.68 0.54
N VAL A 101 15.50 -1.53 -0.38
CA VAL A 101 16.34 -2.50 -1.08
C VAL A 101 16.19 -2.25 -2.57
N CYS A 102 17.30 -1.98 -3.24
CA CYS A 102 17.32 -1.82 -4.69
C CYS A 102 17.52 -3.19 -5.33
N GLU A 103 16.62 -3.54 -6.23
CA GLU A 103 16.69 -4.79 -6.98
C GLU A 103 16.88 -4.51 -8.46
N ASP A 104 17.75 -5.28 -9.10
CA ASP A 104 17.93 -5.17 -10.55
C ASP A 104 16.67 -5.66 -11.26
N ASN A 105 16.40 -5.04 -12.42
CA ASN A 105 15.31 -5.45 -13.27
C ASN A 105 15.66 -6.76 -13.98
N ARG A 106 15.33 -7.88 -13.38
CA ARG A 106 15.67 -9.22 -13.88
C ARG A 106 14.70 -9.75 -14.93
N LYS A 107 13.52 -9.11 -15.08
CA LYS A 107 12.51 -9.57 -16.03
C LYS A 107 12.54 -8.64 -17.23
N GLU A 108 12.91 -9.18 -18.38
CA GLU A 108 13.01 -8.44 -19.62
C GLU A 108 11.73 -7.66 -19.97
N LYS A 109 10.56 -8.24 -19.69
CA LYS A 109 9.28 -7.58 -19.95
C LYS A 109 9.08 -6.28 -19.16
N HIS A 110 9.84 -6.07 -18.09
CA HIS A 110 9.77 -4.86 -17.27
C HIS A 110 10.91 -3.88 -17.56
N SER A 111 11.82 -4.20 -18.48
CA SER A 111 13.00 -3.39 -18.74
C SER A 111 12.68 -1.97 -19.20
N LYS A 112 11.57 -1.79 -19.94
CA LYS A 112 11.12 -0.48 -20.39
C LYS A 112 10.47 0.32 -19.28
N ASP A 113 9.77 -0.39 -18.37
CA ASP A 113 8.99 0.22 -17.30
C ASP A 113 9.84 0.56 -16.07
N ALA A 114 10.91 -0.19 -15.85
CA ALA A 114 11.79 -0.02 -14.70
C ALA A 114 13.23 0.07 -15.15
N LYS A 115 13.54 1.10 -15.95
CA LYS A 115 14.86 1.30 -16.57
C LYS A 115 15.99 1.33 -15.54
N TYR A 116 15.76 1.89 -14.37
CA TYR A 116 16.76 2.03 -13.31
C TYR A 116 16.56 1.03 -12.17
N GLY A 117 15.70 0.01 -12.38
CA GLY A 117 15.46 -1.06 -11.42
C GLY A 117 14.23 -0.86 -10.56
N TRP A 118 14.14 -1.70 -9.57
CA TRP A 118 13.05 -1.71 -8.61
C TRP A 118 13.58 -1.46 -7.21
N TYR A 119 12.79 -0.76 -6.42
CA TYR A 119 13.04 -0.60 -4.98
C TYR A 119 11.92 -1.27 -4.21
N SER A 120 12.30 -1.99 -3.17
CA SER A 120 11.33 -2.53 -2.22
C SER A 120 11.47 -1.86 -0.87
N TYR A 121 10.36 -1.75 -0.16
CA TYR A 121 10.27 -1.11 1.15
C TYR A 121 9.37 -1.92 2.05
N ASP A 122 9.62 -1.82 3.35
CA ASP A 122 8.72 -2.36 4.36
C ASP A 122 7.85 -1.24 4.92
N SER A 123 6.58 -1.55 5.16
CA SER A 123 5.68 -0.65 5.84
C SER A 123 4.72 -1.46 6.72
N ARG A 124 3.84 -0.78 7.44
CA ARG A 124 2.96 -1.46 8.39
C ARG A 124 1.69 -0.65 8.61
N PHE A 125 0.56 -1.36 8.66
CA PHE A 125 -0.71 -0.74 8.97
C PHE A 125 -1.54 -1.60 9.91
N ALA A 126 -2.52 -0.98 10.53
CA ALA A 126 -3.46 -1.66 11.42
C ALA A 126 -4.89 -1.35 11.00
N LEU A 127 -5.74 -2.37 11.04
CA LEU A 127 -7.17 -2.27 10.75
C LEU A 127 -7.99 -2.57 11.98
N PRO A 128 -9.12 -1.87 12.18
CA PRO A 128 -9.98 -2.11 13.33
C PRO A 128 -10.76 -3.41 13.19
N VAL A 129 -10.97 -4.06 14.32
CA VAL A 129 -11.92 -5.15 14.46
C VAL A 129 -13.06 -4.65 15.34
N PHE A 130 -14.26 -4.67 14.78
CA PHE A 130 -15.45 -4.17 15.48
C PHE A 130 -16.15 -5.29 16.24
N SER A 131 -16.63 -4.96 17.43
CA SER A 131 -17.51 -5.85 18.19
C SER A 131 -18.93 -5.81 17.61
N ASP A 132 -19.80 -6.68 18.08
CA ASP A 132 -21.19 -6.76 17.62
C ASP A 132 -21.97 -5.46 17.81
N ASP A 133 -21.61 -4.66 18.81
CA ASP A 133 -22.25 -3.37 19.10
C ASP A 133 -21.62 -2.19 18.34
N GLY A 134 -20.70 -2.46 17.42
CA GLY A 134 -20.10 -1.44 16.57
C GLY A 134 -18.91 -0.69 17.16
N GLU A 135 -18.48 -1.06 18.35
CA GLU A 135 -17.30 -0.48 18.98
C GLU A 135 -16.03 -1.15 18.47
N ILE A 136 -14.91 -0.39 18.44
CA ILE A 136 -13.62 -0.98 18.08
C ILE A 136 -13.11 -1.81 19.25
N GLU A 137 -12.98 -3.10 19.03
CA GLU A 137 -12.52 -4.06 20.05
C GLU A 137 -10.98 -4.12 20.09
N ARG A 138 -10.34 -4.13 18.92
CA ARG A 138 -8.89 -4.19 18.77
C ARG A 138 -8.48 -3.79 17.36
N TYR A 139 -7.18 -3.73 17.13
CA TYR A 139 -6.59 -3.55 15.80
C TYR A 139 -5.75 -4.76 15.44
N ASN A 140 -5.90 -5.25 14.21
CA ASN A 140 -5.01 -6.24 13.65
C ASN A 140 -3.92 -5.53 12.84
N VAL A 141 -2.66 -5.91 13.08
CA VAL A 141 -1.50 -5.29 12.44
C VAL A 141 -1.03 -6.15 11.27
N PHE A 142 -0.75 -5.51 10.14
CA PHE A 142 -0.27 -6.16 8.94
C PHE A 142 1.06 -5.53 8.51
N ASN A 143 2.03 -6.38 8.16
CA ASN A 143 3.26 -5.95 7.54
C ASN A 143 3.13 -6.03 6.03
N VAL A 144 3.62 -5.03 5.32
CA VAL A 144 3.53 -4.99 3.87
C VAL A 144 4.91 -4.78 3.25
N ALA A 145 5.12 -5.39 2.09
CA ALA A 145 6.23 -5.09 1.22
C ALA A 145 5.71 -4.25 0.06
N MET A 146 6.36 -3.14 -0.20
CA MET A 146 5.96 -2.20 -1.25
C MET A 146 7.02 -2.18 -2.33
N LEU A 147 6.60 -2.25 -3.59
CA LEU A 147 7.50 -2.13 -4.72
C LEU A 147 7.33 -0.79 -5.39
N VAL A 148 8.46 -0.14 -5.68
CA VAL A 148 8.52 1.12 -6.41
C VAL A 148 9.38 0.93 -7.64
N ARG A 149 8.82 1.28 -8.80
CA ARG A 149 9.52 1.22 -10.07
C ARG A 149 10.29 2.51 -10.30
N HIS A 150 11.58 2.39 -10.59
CA HIS A 150 12.43 3.52 -10.89
C HIS A 150 12.58 3.67 -12.41
N THR A 151 11.87 4.62 -13.02
CA THR A 151 11.82 4.78 -14.48
C THR A 151 12.74 5.86 -15.02
N SER A 152 13.17 6.79 -14.17
CA SER A 152 14.10 7.85 -14.56
C SER A 152 14.92 8.31 -13.36
N SER A 153 16.00 9.07 -13.62
CA SER A 153 16.85 9.61 -12.56
C SER A 153 16.13 10.66 -11.69
N VAL A 154 15.03 11.21 -12.16
CA VAL A 154 14.32 12.32 -11.50
C VAL A 154 13.01 11.87 -10.86
N PHE A 155 12.30 10.93 -11.49
CA PHE A 155 10.99 10.50 -11.04
C PHE A 155 10.96 9.02 -10.72
N MET A 156 10.39 8.68 -9.59
CA MET A 156 10.11 7.31 -9.20
C MET A 156 8.61 7.10 -9.29
N TYR A 157 8.21 6.12 -10.09
CA TYR A 157 6.81 5.74 -10.22
C TYR A 157 6.50 4.60 -9.28
N VAL A 158 5.38 4.72 -8.59
CA VAL A 158 4.91 3.64 -7.74
C VAL A 158 4.14 2.65 -8.59
N VAL A 159 4.67 1.45 -8.70
CA VAL A 159 3.85 0.29 -8.96
C VAL A 159 3.71 -0.40 -7.62
N LEU A 160 2.64 -0.11 -6.94
CA LEU A 160 2.47 -0.60 -5.59
C LEU A 160 1.89 -1.98 -5.62
N GLN A 161 2.76 -2.95 -5.43
CA GLN A 161 2.32 -4.29 -5.13
C GLN A 161 2.55 -4.53 -3.66
N ILE A 162 1.48 -4.70 -2.93
CA ILE A 162 1.56 -5.20 -1.57
C ILE A 162 1.78 -6.69 -1.71
N MET A 163 3.05 -7.10 -1.60
CA MET A 163 3.45 -8.45 -1.95
C MET A 163 3.25 -9.47 -0.84
N SER A 164 3.28 -9.03 0.40
CA SER A 164 2.99 -9.92 1.52
C SER A 164 2.28 -9.16 2.60
N ILE A 165 1.19 -9.72 3.07
CA ILE A 165 0.47 -9.23 4.23
C ILE A 165 0.60 -10.31 5.27
N ALA A 166 1.37 -10.03 6.32
CA ALA A 166 1.55 -10.94 7.44
C ALA A 166 1.25 -10.18 8.74
N GLU A 167 0.58 -10.86 9.61
CA GLU A 167 0.28 -10.34 10.93
C GLU A 167 1.53 -10.09 11.75
#